data_aed25f534a7fb78abb4641551ef884d7
#
_entry.id   aed25f534a7fb78abb4641551ef884d7
#
_cell.length_a   1.000
_cell.length_b   1.000
_cell.length_c   1.000
_cell.angle_alpha   90.00
_cell.angle_beta   90.00
_cell.angle_gamma   90.00
#
_symmetry.space_group_name_H-M   'P 1'
#
loop_
_entity.id
_entity.type
_entity.pdbx_description
1 polymer ?
#
loop_
_entity_poly.entity_id
_entity_poly.type
_entity_poly.pdbx_seq_one_letter_code
_entity_poly.pdbx_strand_id
1 'polypeptide(L)'
;HFASDIPCFIEAIEKEPDTLLVGARDLASDNMPGKNTFANKFSNFWFRLETGLKLEDTQSGYRLYPLRKMNVQSCWYTAKYEFELEAIVFAAWGDVAVKNIPIHVYYPPQAERVSHFRPFRDFTRISVLNTVLVLITCLWIVPRNLLRKLSWSNCKRFFTDHVLNTRESNLKIVLAIMLGIFMGIVPLWGYQMLITLFLAHLFRLNKVIALVAANISIPPMIPLLLYGSYRTGCMVLGNPPDLHLGDLSLENVKSV
;
A
#
# COMPACT_ATOMS: atom_id res chain seq x y z
N HIS A 1 -20.82 14.20 -25.35
CA HIS A 1 -21.67 13.82 -24.23
C HIS A 1 -23.07 14.37 -24.43
N PHE A 2 -24.08 13.64 -24.06
CA PHE A 2 -25.48 14.03 -24.21
C PHE A 2 -26.05 14.55 -22.88
N ALA A 3 -26.86 15.59 -22.96
CA ALA A 3 -27.55 16.14 -21.78
C ALA A 3 -28.62 15.16 -21.22
N SER A 4 -29.07 14.22 -22.05
CA SER A 4 -30.00 13.15 -21.65
C SER A 4 -29.49 12.25 -20.52
N ASP A 5 -28.17 12.24 -20.29
CA ASP A 5 -27.56 11.41 -19.24
C ASP A 5 -27.56 12.11 -17.86
N ILE A 6 -27.85 13.44 -17.80
CA ILE A 6 -27.88 14.21 -16.54
C ILE A 6 -28.85 13.63 -15.50
N PRO A 7 -30.11 13.25 -15.85
CA PRO A 7 -31.05 12.70 -14.90
C PRO A 7 -30.51 11.45 -14.17
N CYS A 8 -29.77 10.57 -14.86
CA CYS A 8 -29.16 9.39 -14.24
C CYS A 8 -28.14 9.74 -13.15
N PHE A 9 -27.37 10.86 -13.35
CA PHE A 9 -26.43 11.36 -12.35
C PHE A 9 -27.15 11.95 -11.15
N ILE A 10 -28.29 12.68 -11.39
CA ILE A 10 -29.09 13.27 -10.32
C ILE A 10 -29.72 12.15 -9.48
N GLU A 11 -30.33 11.16 -10.09
CA GLU A 11 -30.87 10.00 -9.36
C GLU A 11 -29.81 9.25 -8.54
N ALA A 12 -28.62 9.09 -9.09
CA ALA A 12 -27.54 8.39 -8.41
C ALA A 12 -27.03 9.18 -7.21
N ILE A 13 -26.89 10.53 -7.33
CA ILE A 13 -26.41 11.37 -6.23
C ILE A 13 -27.48 11.56 -5.16
N GLU A 14 -28.77 11.52 -5.50
CA GLU A 14 -29.85 11.53 -4.52
C GLU A 14 -29.85 10.29 -3.63
N LYS A 15 -29.49 9.13 -4.22
CA LYS A 15 -29.35 7.86 -3.47
C LYS A 15 -28.08 7.83 -2.62
N GLU A 16 -26.99 8.41 -3.13
CA GLU A 16 -25.69 8.41 -2.49
C GLU A 16 -25.02 9.79 -2.56
N PRO A 17 -25.42 10.75 -1.71
CA PRO A 17 -24.99 12.16 -1.82
C PRO A 17 -23.51 12.42 -1.72
N ASP A 18 -22.76 11.50 -1.09
CA ASP A 18 -21.32 11.65 -0.83
C ASP A 18 -20.45 10.89 -1.83
N THR A 19 -20.99 10.54 -3.00
CA THR A 19 -20.28 9.76 -4.02
C THR A 19 -19.83 10.65 -5.17
N LEU A 20 -18.57 10.49 -5.60
CA LEU A 20 -18.05 11.06 -6.83
C LEU A 20 -18.48 10.16 -7.99
N LEU A 21 -19.24 10.72 -8.93
CA LEU A 21 -19.75 10.00 -10.08
C LEU A 21 -18.93 10.34 -11.31
N VAL A 22 -18.45 9.31 -12.03
CA VAL A 22 -17.67 9.43 -13.27
C VAL A 22 -18.42 8.72 -14.39
N GLY A 23 -18.68 9.43 -15.47
CA GLY A 23 -19.33 8.83 -16.64
C GLY A 23 -18.44 7.78 -17.29
N ALA A 24 -18.95 6.57 -17.47
CA ALA A 24 -18.25 5.50 -18.18
C ALA A 24 -18.73 5.44 -19.64
N ARG A 25 -17.80 5.61 -20.56
CA ARG A 25 -18.04 5.46 -21.99
C ARG A 25 -18.05 3.98 -22.36
N ASP A 26 -18.88 3.60 -23.33
CA ASP A 26 -18.79 2.26 -23.91
C ASP A 26 -17.50 2.15 -24.75
N LEU A 27 -16.50 1.49 -24.16
CA LEU A 27 -15.19 1.27 -24.79
C LEU A 27 -15.20 0.18 -25.87
N ALA A 28 -16.28 -0.57 -25.96
CA ALA A 28 -16.47 -1.65 -26.94
C ALA A 28 -17.18 -1.17 -28.22
N SER A 29 -17.62 0.10 -28.27
CA SER A 29 -18.29 0.63 -29.44
C SER A 29 -17.35 0.72 -30.65
N ASP A 30 -17.83 0.27 -31.84
CA ASP A 30 -17.05 0.21 -33.09
C ASP A 30 -16.49 1.58 -33.54
N ASN A 31 -17.06 2.66 -33.05
CA ASN A 31 -16.66 4.03 -33.37
C ASN A 31 -15.54 4.60 -32.49
N MET A 32 -15.06 3.86 -31.50
CA MET A 32 -14.01 4.32 -30.60
C MET A 32 -12.62 4.05 -31.18
N PRO A 33 -11.73 5.05 -31.29
CA PRO A 33 -10.35 4.83 -31.72
C PRO A 33 -9.60 3.90 -30.76
N GLY A 34 -8.94 2.85 -31.30
CA GLY A 34 -8.21 1.88 -30.49
C GLY A 34 -7.12 2.49 -29.58
N LYS A 35 -6.52 3.62 -29.98
CA LYS A 35 -5.57 4.39 -29.14
C LYS A 35 -6.22 4.90 -27.84
N ASN A 36 -7.49 5.32 -27.90
CA ASN A 36 -8.22 5.80 -26.73
C ASN A 36 -8.55 4.67 -25.77
N THR A 37 -8.87 3.49 -26.30
CA THR A 37 -9.12 2.28 -25.50
C THR A 37 -7.86 1.86 -24.73
N PHE A 38 -6.69 1.88 -25.38
CA PHE A 38 -5.42 1.58 -24.72
C PHE A 38 -5.10 2.61 -23.61
N ALA A 39 -5.20 3.90 -23.92
CA ALA A 39 -4.94 4.97 -22.96
C ALA A 39 -5.88 4.88 -21.74
N ASN A 40 -7.15 4.55 -21.96
CA ASN A 40 -8.12 4.35 -20.89
C ASN A 40 -7.76 3.15 -20.00
N LYS A 41 -7.49 1.98 -20.62
CA LYS A 41 -7.06 0.78 -19.87
C LYS A 41 -5.80 1.04 -19.06
N PHE A 42 -4.86 1.77 -19.61
CA PHE A 42 -3.63 2.17 -18.93
C PHE A 42 -3.91 3.10 -17.73
N SER A 43 -4.76 4.11 -17.90
CA SER A 43 -5.19 4.99 -16.82
C SER A 43 -5.95 4.24 -15.71
N ASN A 44 -6.86 3.33 -16.07
CA ASN A 44 -7.60 2.50 -15.13
C ASN A 44 -6.68 1.57 -14.32
N PHE A 45 -5.61 1.06 -14.95
CA PHE A 45 -4.59 0.26 -14.26
C PHE A 45 -3.89 1.07 -13.16
N TRP A 46 -3.42 2.29 -13.49
CA TRP A 46 -2.76 3.16 -12.53
C TRP A 46 -3.69 3.57 -11.40
N PHE A 47 -4.90 4.01 -11.71
CA PHE A 47 -5.91 4.33 -10.71
C PHE A 47 -6.16 3.17 -9.73
N ARG A 48 -6.26 1.95 -10.26
CA ARG A 48 -6.41 0.75 -9.42
C ARG A 48 -5.20 0.51 -8.52
N LEU A 49 -3.99 0.74 -9.02
CA LEU A 49 -2.76 0.60 -8.24
C LEU A 49 -2.69 1.65 -7.11
N GLU A 50 -3.10 2.87 -7.40
CA GLU A 50 -3.04 4.01 -6.49
C GLU A 50 -4.12 4.00 -5.41
N THR A 51 -5.30 3.46 -5.72
CA THR A 51 -6.48 3.53 -4.83
C THR A 51 -6.98 2.17 -4.34
N GLY A 52 -6.65 1.09 -5.05
CA GLY A 52 -7.23 -0.23 -4.85
C GLY A 52 -8.65 -0.39 -5.43
N LEU A 53 -9.26 0.68 -5.96
CA LEU A 53 -10.59 0.67 -6.55
C LEU A 53 -10.54 0.32 -8.03
N LYS A 54 -11.63 -0.25 -8.55
CA LYS A 54 -11.76 -0.58 -9.97
C LYS A 54 -12.80 0.34 -10.59
N LEU A 55 -12.38 1.11 -11.60
CA LEU A 55 -13.25 1.89 -12.47
C LEU A 55 -13.16 1.39 -13.91
N GLU A 56 -14.24 1.56 -14.65
CA GLU A 56 -14.32 1.19 -16.07
C GLU A 56 -13.77 2.29 -16.97
N ASP A 57 -13.96 3.55 -16.59
CA ASP A 57 -13.45 4.73 -17.29
C ASP A 57 -13.01 5.79 -16.30
N THR A 58 -11.69 6.07 -16.26
CA THR A 58 -11.09 7.12 -15.44
C THR A 58 -10.80 8.40 -16.22
N GLN A 59 -10.92 8.37 -17.54
CA GLN A 59 -10.56 9.49 -18.41
C GLN A 59 -11.75 10.33 -18.87
N SER A 60 -12.98 9.94 -18.53
CA SER A 60 -14.16 10.72 -18.87
C SER A 60 -14.19 12.03 -18.07
N GLY A 61 -14.34 13.16 -18.76
CA GLY A 61 -14.55 14.48 -18.13
C GLY A 61 -16.00 14.72 -17.67
N TYR A 62 -16.91 13.77 -17.91
CA TYR A 62 -18.31 13.88 -17.47
C TYR A 62 -18.45 13.40 -16.04
N ARG A 63 -18.43 14.32 -15.08
CA ARG A 63 -18.31 14.02 -13.66
C ARG A 63 -19.20 14.86 -12.77
N LEU A 64 -19.62 14.29 -11.64
CA LEU A 64 -20.31 15.01 -10.58
C LEU A 64 -19.54 14.85 -9.28
N TYR A 65 -19.15 15.97 -8.69
CA TYR A 65 -18.30 16.04 -7.51
C TYR A 65 -19.09 16.34 -6.24
N PRO A 66 -18.98 15.55 -5.15
CA PRO A 66 -19.59 15.84 -3.86
C PRO A 66 -18.75 16.87 -3.10
N LEU A 67 -18.92 18.16 -3.42
CA LEU A 67 -18.08 19.25 -2.89
C LEU A 67 -18.05 19.33 -1.36
N ARG A 68 -19.11 18.91 -0.69
CA ARG A 68 -19.18 18.90 0.78
C ARG A 68 -18.17 17.95 1.42
N LYS A 69 -17.89 16.83 0.77
CA LYS A 69 -17.01 15.78 1.27
C LYS A 69 -15.60 15.88 0.73
N MET A 70 -15.43 16.49 -0.43
CA MET A 70 -14.12 16.78 -0.98
C MET A 70 -13.51 17.96 -0.24
N ASN A 71 -12.35 17.75 0.38
CA ASN A 71 -11.61 18.85 0.99
C ASN A 71 -11.01 19.74 -0.13
N VAL A 72 -11.77 20.74 -0.51
CA VAL A 72 -11.41 21.70 -1.60
C VAL A 72 -10.15 22.51 -1.23
N GLN A 73 -9.75 22.53 0.04
CA GLN A 73 -8.50 23.16 0.50
C GLN A 73 -7.25 22.30 0.28
N SER A 74 -7.39 21.05 -0.19
CA SER A 74 -6.27 20.26 -0.63
C SER A 74 -5.61 20.98 -1.81
N CYS A 75 -4.33 21.33 -1.68
CA CYS A 75 -3.58 21.93 -2.77
C CYS A 75 -3.61 20.99 -3.99
N TRP A 76 -4.29 21.41 -5.04
CA TRP A 76 -4.25 20.73 -6.32
C TRP A 76 -2.90 21.07 -6.97
N TYR A 77 -2.14 20.04 -7.31
CA TYR A 77 -0.81 20.21 -7.90
C TYR A 77 -0.86 20.40 -9.40
N THR A 78 -1.99 20.03 -10.04
CA THR A 78 -2.15 20.02 -11.49
C THR A 78 -3.32 20.89 -11.92
N ALA A 79 -3.26 21.40 -13.18
CA ALA A 79 -4.23 22.37 -13.67
C ALA A 79 -4.79 22.05 -15.07
N LYS A 80 -4.45 20.88 -15.65
CA LYS A 80 -4.86 20.50 -17.02
C LYS A 80 -5.50 19.10 -17.00
N TYR A 81 -5.18 18.27 -17.98
CA TYR A 81 -5.70 16.90 -18.09
C TYR A 81 -5.33 16.03 -16.89
N GLU A 82 -4.21 16.33 -16.24
CA GLU A 82 -3.74 15.64 -15.05
C GLU A 82 -4.67 15.86 -13.85
N PHE A 83 -5.30 17.06 -13.78
CA PHE A 83 -6.24 17.39 -12.69
C PHE A 83 -7.39 16.39 -12.57
N GLU A 84 -7.89 15.91 -13.70
CA GLU A 84 -8.99 14.96 -13.70
C GLU A 84 -8.61 13.65 -13.01
N LEU A 85 -7.39 13.19 -13.22
CA LEU A 85 -6.87 11.98 -12.56
C LEU A 85 -6.55 12.23 -11.09
N GLU A 86 -5.86 13.34 -10.80
CA GLU A 86 -5.57 13.76 -9.44
C GLU A 86 -6.84 13.84 -8.58
N ALA A 87 -7.89 14.46 -9.09
CA ALA A 87 -9.15 14.66 -8.38
C ALA A 87 -9.83 13.34 -7.96
N ILE A 88 -9.85 12.32 -8.84
CA ILE A 88 -10.46 11.03 -8.47
C ILE A 88 -9.61 10.23 -7.51
N VAL A 89 -8.27 10.32 -7.60
CA VAL A 89 -7.36 9.64 -6.69
C VAL A 89 -7.44 10.26 -5.30
N PHE A 90 -7.39 11.58 -5.19
CA PHE A 90 -7.53 12.28 -3.90
C PHE A 90 -8.90 12.06 -3.27
N ALA A 91 -9.99 12.03 -4.06
CA ALA A 91 -11.31 11.66 -3.57
C ALA A 91 -11.30 10.26 -2.94
N ALA A 92 -10.73 9.28 -3.64
CA ALA A 92 -10.62 7.90 -3.15
C ALA A 92 -9.76 7.80 -1.87
N TRP A 93 -8.63 8.54 -1.78
CA TRP A 93 -7.80 8.58 -0.57
C TRP A 93 -8.49 9.29 0.61
N GLY A 94 -9.43 10.18 0.31
CA GLY A 94 -10.27 10.88 1.29
C GLY A 94 -11.50 10.11 1.74
N ASP A 95 -11.58 8.80 1.44
CA ASP A 95 -12.72 7.94 1.77
C ASP A 95 -14.03 8.39 1.08
N VAL A 96 -13.94 9.10 -0.06
CA VAL A 96 -15.07 9.40 -0.94
C VAL A 96 -15.30 8.21 -1.86
N ALA A 97 -16.51 7.69 -1.88
CA ALA A 97 -16.87 6.64 -2.83
C ALA A 97 -16.78 7.15 -4.27
N VAL A 98 -16.16 6.39 -5.17
CA VAL A 98 -16.05 6.73 -6.59
C VAL A 98 -16.72 5.65 -7.40
N LYS A 99 -17.70 6.03 -8.23
CA LYS A 99 -18.50 5.10 -9.04
C LYS A 99 -18.60 5.54 -10.49
N ASN A 100 -18.70 4.56 -11.39
CA ASN A 100 -19.01 4.84 -12.77
C ASN A 100 -20.51 4.82 -13.03
N ILE A 101 -20.98 5.69 -13.93
CA ILE A 101 -22.32 5.69 -14.50
C ILE A 101 -22.17 5.62 -16.02
N PRO A 102 -22.87 4.70 -16.70
CA PRO A 102 -22.80 4.60 -18.15
C PRO A 102 -23.33 5.89 -18.81
N ILE A 103 -22.61 6.39 -19.81
CA ILE A 103 -22.97 7.58 -20.57
C ILE A 103 -22.88 7.37 -22.06
N HIS A 104 -23.68 8.10 -22.80
CA HIS A 104 -23.66 8.12 -24.25
C HIS A 104 -22.69 9.17 -24.78
N VAL A 105 -21.84 8.79 -25.73
CA VAL A 105 -20.88 9.69 -26.35
C VAL A 105 -20.98 9.60 -27.86
N TYR A 106 -21.11 10.73 -28.51
CA TYR A 106 -20.98 10.83 -29.96
C TYR A 106 -19.52 11.05 -30.33
N TYR A 107 -19.01 10.22 -31.20
CA TYR A 107 -17.69 10.36 -31.81
C TYR A 107 -17.85 10.84 -33.24
N PRO A 108 -17.46 12.09 -33.56
CA PRO A 108 -17.52 12.57 -34.94
C PRO A 108 -16.56 11.76 -35.84
N PRO A 109 -16.80 11.77 -37.17
CA PRO A 109 -15.90 11.17 -38.15
C PRO A 109 -14.45 11.68 -37.98
N GLN A 110 -13.48 10.85 -38.34
CA GLN A 110 -12.06 11.12 -38.08
C GLN A 110 -11.56 12.47 -38.67
N ALA A 111 -12.14 12.90 -39.77
CA ALA A 111 -11.83 14.17 -40.44
C ALA A 111 -12.24 15.43 -39.63
N GLU A 112 -13.26 15.30 -38.78
CA GLU A 112 -13.81 16.40 -37.98
C GLU A 112 -13.31 16.44 -36.54
N ARG A 113 -12.48 15.49 -36.16
CA ARG A 113 -11.96 15.40 -34.77
C ARG A 113 -10.86 16.39 -34.52
N VAL A 114 -11.12 17.35 -33.66
CA VAL A 114 -10.12 18.27 -33.14
C VAL A 114 -9.62 17.77 -31.78
N SER A 115 -8.35 17.46 -31.68
CA SER A 115 -7.72 17.06 -30.41
C SER A 115 -6.71 18.12 -29.97
N HIS A 116 -6.88 18.63 -28.77
CA HIS A 116 -5.92 19.55 -28.13
C HIS A 116 -4.84 18.80 -27.32
N PHE A 117 -4.90 17.46 -27.28
CA PHE A 117 -3.94 16.62 -26.56
C PHE A 117 -2.60 16.58 -27.32
N ARG A 118 -1.53 16.93 -26.62
CA ARG A 118 -0.15 16.89 -27.12
C ARG A 118 0.52 15.59 -26.65
N PRO A 119 0.71 14.56 -27.52
CA PRO A 119 1.04 13.20 -27.10
C PRO A 119 2.23 13.11 -26.17
N PHE A 120 3.38 13.72 -26.53
CA PHE A 120 4.58 13.63 -25.71
C PHE A 120 4.48 14.42 -24.40
N ARG A 121 4.05 15.67 -24.49
CA ARG A 121 4.06 16.58 -23.34
C ARG A 121 3.02 16.21 -22.29
N ASP A 122 1.80 15.89 -22.72
CA ASP A 122 0.71 15.58 -21.81
C ASP A 122 0.89 14.15 -21.25
N PHE A 123 1.38 13.19 -22.07
CA PHE A 123 1.73 11.86 -21.58
C PHE A 123 2.84 11.89 -20.54
N THR A 124 3.91 12.68 -20.76
CA THR A 124 4.99 12.82 -19.76
C THR A 124 4.46 13.38 -18.45
N ARG A 125 3.60 14.39 -18.49
CA ARG A 125 2.99 14.97 -17.28
C ARG A 125 2.15 13.96 -16.52
N ILE A 126 1.29 13.22 -17.22
CA ILE A 126 0.46 12.15 -16.62
C ILE A 126 1.35 11.07 -16.02
N SER A 127 2.45 10.69 -16.69
CA SER A 127 3.39 9.68 -16.18
C SER A 127 4.11 10.16 -14.92
N VAL A 128 4.54 11.42 -14.88
CA VAL A 128 5.15 12.01 -13.67
C VAL A 128 4.14 12.04 -12.53
N LEU A 129 2.90 12.48 -12.80
CA LEU A 129 1.84 12.48 -11.79
C LEU A 129 1.61 11.07 -11.23
N ASN A 130 1.40 10.06 -12.08
CA ASN A 130 1.19 8.69 -11.65
C ASN A 130 2.37 8.17 -10.81
N THR A 131 3.62 8.50 -11.20
CA THR A 131 4.79 8.12 -10.41
C THR A 131 4.73 8.72 -9.00
N VAL A 132 4.40 10.01 -8.89
CA VAL A 132 4.25 10.70 -7.60
C VAL A 132 3.11 10.09 -6.78
N LEU A 133 1.95 9.86 -7.40
CA LEU A 133 0.79 9.26 -6.73
C LEU A 133 1.09 7.85 -6.21
N VAL A 134 1.80 7.01 -6.99
CA VAL A 134 2.23 5.68 -6.55
C VAL A 134 3.21 5.78 -5.38
N LEU A 135 4.17 6.70 -5.41
CA LEU A 135 5.07 6.91 -4.29
C LEU A 135 4.32 7.33 -3.03
N ILE A 136 3.37 8.26 -3.13
CA ILE A 136 2.51 8.65 -2.01
C ILE A 136 1.68 7.45 -1.53
N THR A 137 1.13 6.66 -2.45
CA THR A 137 0.39 5.44 -2.09
C THR A 137 1.25 4.48 -1.29
N CYS A 138 2.43 4.14 -1.79
CA CYS A 138 3.31 3.17 -1.14
C CYS A 138 3.88 3.67 0.18
N LEU A 139 4.30 4.95 0.24
CA LEU A 139 5.01 5.50 1.41
C LEU A 139 4.08 6.05 2.49
N TRP A 140 2.86 6.47 2.12
CA TRP A 140 1.95 7.12 3.07
C TRP A 140 0.58 6.44 3.17
N ILE A 141 -0.12 6.24 2.06
CA ILE A 141 -1.50 5.75 2.09
C ILE A 141 -1.59 4.31 2.58
N VAL A 142 -0.77 3.41 2.00
CA VAL A 142 -0.77 1.99 2.39
C VAL A 142 -0.35 1.80 3.85
N PRO A 143 0.77 2.38 4.34
CA PRO A 143 1.13 2.28 5.76
C PRO A 143 0.08 2.89 6.68
N ARG A 144 -0.47 4.07 6.34
CA ARG A 144 -1.54 4.71 7.11
C ARG A 144 -2.78 3.82 7.23
N ASN A 145 -3.22 3.23 6.12
CA ASN A 145 -4.39 2.35 6.10
C ASN A 145 -4.12 1.04 6.84
N LEU A 146 -2.89 0.51 6.72
CA LEU A 146 -2.46 -0.65 7.49
C LEU A 146 -2.49 -0.36 9.00
N LEU A 147 -1.93 0.78 9.43
CA LEU A 147 -1.94 1.21 10.83
C LEU A 147 -3.37 1.46 11.35
N ARG A 148 -4.26 2.02 10.53
CA ARG A 148 -5.69 2.17 10.88
C ARG A 148 -6.40 0.83 11.08
N LYS A 149 -6.04 -0.19 10.29
CA LYS A 149 -6.58 -1.56 10.43
C LYS A 149 -5.95 -2.32 11.60
N LEU A 150 -4.73 -1.97 12.01
CA LEU A 150 -4.05 -2.46 13.20
C LEU A 150 -4.64 -1.81 14.47
N SER A 151 -5.95 -1.98 14.68
CA SER A 151 -6.56 -1.65 15.96
C SER A 151 -5.97 -2.57 17.03
N TRP A 152 -5.69 -2.04 18.23
CA TRP A 152 -5.17 -2.81 19.37
C TRP A 152 -6.01 -4.06 19.65
N SER A 153 -7.32 -3.98 19.46
CA SER A 153 -8.24 -5.12 19.57
C SER A 153 -7.97 -6.21 18.52
N ASN A 154 -7.66 -5.83 17.28
CA ASN A 154 -7.34 -6.77 16.20
C ASN A 154 -5.96 -7.41 16.40
N CYS A 155 -4.97 -6.64 16.84
CA CYS A 155 -3.66 -7.17 17.22
C CYS A 155 -3.78 -8.15 18.39
N LYS A 156 -4.54 -7.78 19.42
CA LYS A 156 -4.78 -8.66 20.58
C LYS A 156 -5.50 -9.95 20.15
N ARG A 157 -6.53 -9.87 19.31
CA ARG A 157 -7.21 -11.05 18.75
C ARG A 157 -6.26 -11.92 17.95
N PHE A 158 -5.52 -11.35 17.01
CA PHE A 158 -4.54 -12.09 16.21
C PHE A 158 -3.54 -12.81 17.09
N PHE A 159 -3.01 -12.13 18.10
CA PHE A 159 -2.05 -12.72 19.05
C PHE A 159 -2.71 -13.81 19.90
N THR A 160 -3.93 -13.59 20.40
CA THR A 160 -4.67 -14.57 21.19
C THR A 160 -5.00 -15.81 20.35
N ASP A 161 -5.47 -15.64 19.13
CA ASP A 161 -5.93 -16.74 18.28
C ASP A 161 -4.77 -17.58 17.72
N HIS A 162 -3.64 -16.94 17.37
CA HIS A 162 -2.52 -17.61 16.72
C HIS A 162 -1.37 -17.97 17.65
N VAL A 163 -1.29 -17.40 18.84
CA VAL A 163 -0.22 -17.67 19.81
C VAL A 163 -0.76 -18.36 21.05
N LEU A 164 -1.82 -17.85 21.67
CA LEU A 164 -2.33 -18.38 22.92
C LEU A 164 -3.32 -19.53 22.75
N ASN A 165 -4.17 -19.51 21.72
CA ASN A 165 -5.17 -20.54 21.46
C ASN A 165 -4.71 -21.61 20.47
N THR A 166 -3.42 -21.74 20.24
CA THR A 166 -2.87 -22.81 19.39
C THR A 166 -3.12 -24.15 20.05
N ARG A 167 -3.78 -25.07 19.33
CA ARG A 167 -3.97 -26.47 19.75
C ARG A 167 -2.70 -27.34 19.63
N GLU A 168 -1.53 -26.70 19.52
CA GLU A 168 -0.25 -27.39 19.39
C GLU A 168 0.28 -27.80 20.76
N SER A 169 1.08 -28.87 20.80
CA SER A 169 1.69 -29.32 22.06
C SER A 169 2.67 -28.25 22.59
N ASN A 170 2.74 -28.10 23.91
CA ASN A 170 3.64 -27.14 24.57
C ASN A 170 5.09 -27.25 24.07
N LEU A 171 5.54 -28.47 23.78
CA LEU A 171 6.89 -28.72 23.26
C LEU A 171 7.11 -28.06 21.88
N LYS A 172 6.13 -28.10 20.97
CA LYS A 172 6.22 -27.44 19.66
C LYS A 172 6.25 -25.93 19.79
N ILE A 173 5.50 -25.38 20.74
CA ILE A 173 5.50 -23.95 21.02
C ILE A 173 6.88 -23.49 21.52
N VAL A 174 7.43 -24.22 22.48
CA VAL A 174 8.78 -23.96 23.03
C VAL A 174 9.85 -24.06 21.94
N LEU A 175 9.81 -25.09 21.10
CA LEU A 175 10.75 -25.24 19.97
C LEU A 175 10.60 -24.12 18.94
N ALA A 176 9.39 -23.67 18.66
CA ALA A 176 9.16 -22.54 17.77
C ALA A 176 9.76 -21.23 18.31
N ILE A 177 9.59 -20.97 19.62
CA ILE A 177 10.18 -19.82 20.30
C ILE A 177 11.71 -19.92 20.29
N MET A 178 12.27 -21.06 20.63
CA MET A 178 13.72 -21.29 20.63
C MET A 178 14.32 -21.08 19.24
N LEU A 179 13.69 -21.65 18.20
CA LEU A 179 14.12 -21.44 16.82
C LEU A 179 14.08 -19.95 16.44
N GLY A 180 12.99 -19.25 16.78
CA GLY A 180 12.84 -17.84 16.49
C GLY A 180 13.91 -17.00 17.19
N ILE A 181 14.12 -17.17 18.49
CA ILE A 181 15.15 -16.44 19.25
C ILE A 181 16.54 -16.73 18.69
N PHE A 182 16.85 -18.00 18.41
CA PHE A 182 18.13 -18.38 17.81
C PHE A 182 18.36 -17.67 16.49
N MET A 183 17.39 -17.70 15.56
CA MET A 183 17.48 -17.02 14.28
C MET A 183 17.48 -15.50 14.41
N GLY A 184 16.87 -14.94 15.46
CA GLY A 184 16.89 -13.51 15.76
C GLY A 184 18.27 -12.99 16.21
N ILE A 185 19.09 -13.86 16.82
CA ILE A 185 20.43 -13.52 17.29
C ILE A 185 21.49 -13.75 16.21
N VAL A 186 21.30 -14.76 15.35
CA VAL A 186 22.24 -15.06 14.26
C VAL A 186 22.26 -13.90 13.25
N PRO A 187 23.44 -13.33 12.87
CA PRO A 187 23.55 -12.15 12.03
C PRO A 187 23.32 -12.48 10.53
N LEU A 188 22.12 -12.97 10.20
CA LEU A 188 21.68 -13.27 8.83
C LEU A 188 20.86 -12.09 8.27
N TRP A 189 21.48 -10.94 8.15
CA TRP A 189 20.85 -9.69 7.77
C TRP A 189 20.03 -9.81 6.48
N GLY A 190 18.72 -9.56 6.59
CA GLY A 190 17.77 -9.61 5.47
C GLY A 190 17.17 -10.98 5.18
N TYR A 191 17.87 -12.08 5.42
CA TYR A 191 17.39 -13.44 5.16
C TYR A 191 16.81 -14.15 6.39
N GLN A 192 17.01 -13.60 7.56
CA GLN A 192 16.63 -14.20 8.84
C GLN A 192 15.15 -14.62 8.88
N MET A 193 14.23 -13.80 8.38
CA MET A 193 12.80 -14.13 8.37
C MET A 193 12.48 -15.28 7.40
N LEU A 194 13.09 -15.29 6.23
CA LEU A 194 12.89 -16.33 5.21
C LEU A 194 13.41 -17.68 5.72
N ILE A 195 14.59 -17.69 6.32
CA ILE A 195 15.21 -18.90 6.86
C ILE A 195 14.40 -19.41 8.07
N THR A 196 13.96 -18.52 8.96
CA THR A 196 13.09 -18.88 10.08
C THR A 196 11.80 -19.52 9.59
N LEU A 197 11.16 -18.94 8.58
CA LEU A 197 9.92 -19.46 8.01
C LEU A 197 10.14 -20.85 7.37
N PHE A 198 11.24 -21.01 6.64
CA PHE A 198 11.63 -22.26 6.02
C PHE A 198 11.89 -23.35 7.07
N LEU A 199 12.71 -23.08 8.09
CA LEU A 199 13.01 -24.02 9.16
C LEU A 199 11.77 -24.36 10.00
N ALA A 200 10.94 -23.37 10.32
CA ALA A 200 9.68 -23.61 11.02
C ALA A 200 8.73 -24.49 10.19
N HIS A 201 8.75 -24.36 8.87
CA HIS A 201 8.00 -25.25 7.98
C HIS A 201 8.57 -26.68 7.97
N LEU A 202 9.89 -26.81 7.85
CA LEU A 202 10.59 -28.08 7.79
C LEU A 202 10.38 -28.90 9.08
N PHE A 203 10.48 -28.24 10.23
CA PHE A 203 10.27 -28.87 11.54
C PHE A 203 8.80 -28.96 11.97
N ARG A 204 7.87 -28.56 11.11
CA ARG A 204 6.42 -28.53 11.37
C ARG A 204 6.06 -27.79 12.66
N LEU A 205 6.78 -26.69 12.92
CA LEU A 205 6.56 -25.78 14.04
C LEU A 205 5.60 -24.67 13.67
N ASN A 206 5.09 -23.97 14.68
CA ASN A 206 4.22 -22.80 14.45
C ASN A 206 5.03 -21.66 13.84
N LYS A 207 4.73 -21.36 12.56
CA LYS A 207 5.45 -20.34 11.77
C LYS A 207 5.26 -18.94 12.34
N VAL A 208 4.06 -18.66 12.87
CA VAL A 208 3.73 -17.33 13.42
C VAL A 208 4.53 -17.09 14.70
N ILE A 209 4.57 -18.07 15.59
CA ILE A 209 5.32 -17.99 16.85
C ILE A 209 6.82 -17.85 16.57
N ALA A 210 7.37 -18.66 15.65
CA ALA A 210 8.78 -18.59 15.28
C ALA A 210 9.15 -17.23 14.66
N LEU A 211 8.30 -16.68 13.77
CA LEU A 211 8.51 -15.37 13.17
C LEU A 211 8.44 -14.23 14.18
N VAL A 212 7.47 -14.25 15.09
CA VAL A 212 7.35 -13.24 16.16
C VAL A 212 8.57 -13.29 17.05
N ALA A 213 9.01 -14.50 17.44
CA ALA A 213 10.21 -14.68 18.28
C ALA A 213 11.51 -14.27 17.55
N ALA A 214 11.60 -14.44 16.22
CA ALA A 214 12.76 -14.02 15.44
C ALA A 214 12.92 -12.49 15.35
N ASN A 215 11.85 -11.74 15.58
CA ASN A 215 11.88 -10.28 15.61
C ASN A 215 12.31 -9.69 16.97
N ILE A 216 12.94 -10.46 17.84
CA ILE A 216 13.49 -9.95 19.12
C ILE A 216 14.60 -8.91 18.92
N SER A 217 15.28 -8.92 17.76
CA SER A 217 16.32 -7.97 17.38
C SER A 217 15.75 -6.63 16.92
N ILE A 218 14.83 -6.05 17.71
CA ILE A 218 14.37 -4.66 17.49
C ILE A 218 15.54 -3.72 17.75
N PRO A 219 15.73 -2.62 16.99
CA PRO A 219 16.87 -1.72 17.13
C PRO A 219 17.28 -1.33 18.56
N PRO A 220 16.35 -1.06 19.49
CA PRO A 220 16.70 -0.79 20.89
C PRO A 220 17.29 -2.01 21.65
N MET A 221 16.98 -3.22 21.20
CA MET A 221 17.45 -4.47 21.85
C MET A 221 18.80 -4.94 21.32
N ILE A 222 19.25 -4.46 20.16
CA ILE A 222 20.51 -4.89 19.53
C ILE A 222 21.72 -4.70 20.46
N PRO A 223 21.93 -3.52 21.10
CA PRO A 223 23.06 -3.33 21.99
C PRO A 223 23.05 -4.30 23.18
N LEU A 224 21.88 -4.59 23.72
CA LEU A 224 21.70 -5.49 24.86
C LEU A 224 21.96 -6.95 24.50
N LEU A 225 21.53 -7.37 23.29
CA LEU A 225 21.80 -8.71 22.75
C LEU A 225 23.29 -8.90 22.45
N LEU A 226 23.95 -7.91 21.85
CA LEU A 226 25.38 -7.95 21.56
C LEU A 226 26.20 -8.05 22.87
N TYR A 227 25.87 -7.21 23.87
CA TYR A 227 26.53 -7.25 25.16
C TYR A 227 26.31 -8.60 25.88
N GLY A 228 25.09 -9.13 25.87
CA GLY A 228 24.78 -10.44 26.43
C GLY A 228 25.55 -11.57 25.75
N SER A 229 25.62 -11.56 24.42
CA SER A 229 26.39 -12.53 23.64
C SER A 229 27.89 -12.44 23.93
N TYR A 230 28.44 -11.23 24.00
CA TYR A 230 29.85 -10.99 24.36
C TYR A 230 30.15 -11.54 25.77
N ARG A 231 29.36 -11.18 26.76
CA ARG A 231 29.53 -11.68 28.13
C ARG A 231 29.46 -13.20 28.24
N THR A 232 28.52 -13.81 27.54
CA THR A 232 28.38 -15.26 27.50
C THR A 232 29.60 -15.91 26.84
N GLY A 233 30.09 -15.33 25.74
CA GLY A 233 31.33 -15.76 25.08
C GLY A 233 32.55 -15.69 26.01
N CYS A 234 32.71 -14.59 26.73
CA CYS A 234 33.79 -14.43 27.72
C CYS A 234 33.72 -15.46 28.85
N MET A 235 32.50 -15.76 29.34
CA MET A 235 32.30 -16.80 30.35
C MET A 235 32.71 -18.20 29.84
N VAL A 236 32.36 -18.53 28.60
CA VAL A 236 32.68 -19.83 27.97
C VAL A 236 34.17 -19.97 27.72
N LEU A 237 34.84 -18.86 27.31
CA LEU A 237 36.29 -18.84 27.02
C LEU A 237 37.17 -18.63 28.27
N GLY A 238 36.57 -18.36 29.41
CA GLY A 238 37.30 -18.12 30.70
C GLY A 238 38.02 -16.75 30.73
N ASN A 239 37.73 -15.84 29.82
CA ASN A 239 38.34 -14.51 29.79
C ASN A 239 37.45 -13.50 30.53
N PRO A 240 38.03 -12.57 31.34
CA PRO A 240 37.24 -11.53 31.97
C PRO A 240 36.65 -10.58 30.87
N PRO A 241 35.43 -10.07 31.06
CA PRO A 241 34.85 -9.12 30.10
C PRO A 241 35.50 -7.74 30.25
N ASP A 242 36.17 -7.27 29.18
CA ASP A 242 36.85 -5.96 29.15
C ASP A 242 35.90 -4.80 28.78
N LEU A 243 34.69 -5.11 28.30
CA LEU A 243 33.70 -4.10 27.90
C LEU A 243 32.61 -3.91 28.97
N HIS A 244 32.39 -2.66 29.38
CA HIS A 244 31.26 -2.27 30.23
C HIS A 244 30.10 -1.73 29.41
N LEU A 245 28.87 -1.87 29.93
CA LEU A 245 27.63 -1.42 29.24
C LEU A 245 27.66 0.09 28.84
N GLY A 246 28.50 0.91 29.54
CA GLY A 246 28.67 2.32 29.23
C GLY A 246 29.48 2.60 27.96
N ASP A 247 30.27 1.63 27.49
CA ASP A 247 31.16 1.79 26.34
C ASP A 247 30.50 1.46 24.99
N LEU A 248 29.24 1.01 25.02
CA LEU A 248 28.44 0.66 23.84
C LEU A 248 27.86 1.93 23.17
N SER A 249 28.71 2.88 22.76
CA SER A 249 28.32 3.92 21.84
C SER A 249 28.46 3.40 20.39
N LEU A 250 27.60 3.86 19.49
CA LEU A 250 27.64 3.49 18.05
C LEU A 250 28.97 3.83 17.36
N GLU A 251 29.76 4.72 17.95
CA GLU A 251 31.11 5.10 17.47
C GLU A 251 32.16 4.04 17.81
N ASN A 252 32.07 3.41 18.99
CA ASN A 252 33.03 2.40 19.42
C ASN A 252 32.84 1.04 18.77
N VAL A 253 31.61 0.73 18.32
CA VAL A 253 31.30 -0.52 17.59
C VAL A 253 31.89 -0.54 16.17
N LYS A 254 32.22 0.62 15.58
CA LYS A 254 32.88 0.69 14.25
C LYS A 254 34.38 0.49 14.27
N SER A 255 35.01 0.50 15.46
CA SER A 255 36.45 0.39 15.61
C SER A 255 36.93 -1.01 16.03
N VAL A 256 36.02 -1.95 16.24
CA VAL A 256 36.26 -3.37 16.51
C VAL A 256 35.83 -4.19 15.32
#